data_caa372d85146a9829a3a8ea745fe2cf0
#
_entry.id   caa372d85146a9829a3a8ea745fe2cf0
#
_cell.length_a   1.000
_cell.length_b   1.000
_cell.length_c   1.000
_cell.angle_alpha   90.00
_cell.angle_beta   90.00
_cell.angle_gamma   90.00
#
_symmetry.space_group_name_H-M   'P 1'
#
loop_
_entity.id
_entity.type
_entity.pdbx_description
1 polymer ?
#
loop_
_entity_poly.entity_id
_entity_poly.type
_entity_poly.pdbx_seq_one_letter_code
_entity_poly.pdbx_strand_id
1 'polypeptide(L)'
;LRDNAELYNVYDDSGIVTMYLTVSRGNDSENTNHSWAEINHYSAYDYTAMGVARYQVNGLLQVGDENGPLAGEVGYDTLAPNATVQIRGQTSSRYTQKNYKVKLKKNKGSWRGQRTIALNKHQGEGLRFRNKMAYDLIKGIDQMMGLRTQFVHLYVKDLTDSASGVFEDYGLYTQVEQLNKTALKAHGVDPNGQLYKINSFEFYRYEDVIRLTTDPAY
;
A
#
# COMPACT_ATOMS: atom_id res chain seq x y z
N LEU A 1 -14.59 -20.36 9.13
CA LEU A 1 -14.59 -18.98 8.70
C LEU A 1 -15.34 -18.87 7.38
N ARG A 2 -16.26 -17.94 7.24
CA ARG A 2 -16.91 -17.63 5.96
C ARG A 2 -16.65 -16.16 5.66
N ASP A 3 -16.10 -15.90 4.48
CA ASP A 3 -15.81 -14.55 4.03
C ASP A 3 -17.10 -13.79 3.65
N ASN A 4 -17.08 -12.47 3.75
CA ASN A 4 -18.15 -11.60 3.27
C ASN A 4 -18.00 -11.40 1.75
N ALA A 5 -18.59 -12.28 0.96
CA ALA A 5 -18.50 -12.23 -0.50
C ALA A 5 -19.09 -10.93 -1.11
N GLU A 6 -20.03 -10.28 -0.44
CA GLU A 6 -20.62 -9.01 -0.90
C GLU A 6 -19.59 -7.88 -0.93
N LEU A 7 -18.56 -7.95 -0.09
CA LEU A 7 -17.49 -6.96 -0.06
C LEU A 7 -16.80 -6.77 -1.42
N TYR A 8 -16.68 -7.84 -2.19
CA TYR A 8 -16.01 -7.81 -3.50
C TYR A 8 -16.85 -7.15 -4.60
N ASN A 9 -18.18 -6.99 -4.36
CA ASN A 9 -19.11 -6.39 -5.31
C ASN A 9 -19.39 -4.92 -5.01
N VAL A 10 -18.89 -4.37 -3.90
CA VAL A 10 -19.13 -2.97 -3.52
C VAL A 10 -18.46 -1.99 -4.50
N TYR A 11 -17.31 -2.37 -5.06
CA TYR A 11 -16.56 -1.55 -6.01
C TYR A 11 -16.17 -2.39 -7.21
N ASP A 12 -16.30 -1.81 -8.40
CA ASP A 12 -15.75 -2.42 -9.62
C ASP A 12 -14.21 -2.39 -9.54
N ASP A 13 -13.60 -3.56 -9.57
CA ASP A 13 -12.15 -3.73 -9.55
C ASP A 13 -11.58 -4.25 -10.89
N SER A 14 -12.42 -4.30 -11.93
CA SER A 14 -12.03 -4.79 -13.27
C SER A 14 -11.19 -3.78 -14.06
N GLY A 15 -11.36 -2.48 -13.77
CA GLY A 15 -10.67 -1.39 -14.46
C GLY A 15 -9.34 -0.99 -13.78
N ILE A 16 -8.81 0.13 -14.26
CA ILE A 16 -7.60 0.77 -13.72
C ILE A 16 -8.01 2.07 -13.03
N VAL A 17 -7.61 2.26 -11.79
CA VAL A 17 -7.77 3.52 -11.07
C VAL A 17 -6.47 4.32 -11.20
N THR A 18 -6.56 5.61 -11.48
CA THR A 18 -5.40 6.48 -11.50
C THR A 18 -5.19 7.11 -10.12
N MET A 19 -3.96 7.06 -9.63
CA MET A 19 -3.55 7.71 -8.39
C MET A 19 -2.43 8.72 -8.67
N TYR A 20 -2.61 9.91 -8.15
CA TYR A 20 -1.64 11.01 -8.18
C TYR A 20 -1.05 11.16 -6.79
N LEU A 21 0.26 11.02 -6.67
CA LEU A 21 0.98 11.11 -5.40
C LEU A 21 2.00 12.24 -5.48
N THR A 22 1.73 13.34 -4.77
CA THR A 22 2.72 14.40 -4.58
C THR A 22 3.45 14.15 -3.28
N VAL A 23 4.78 14.01 -3.31
CA VAL A 23 5.62 13.78 -2.14
C VAL A 23 6.39 15.03 -1.75
N SER A 24 6.56 15.24 -0.44
CA SER A 24 7.28 16.37 0.13
C SER A 24 7.96 15.98 1.43
N ARG A 25 9.00 16.73 1.83
CA ARG A 25 9.60 16.56 3.17
C ARG A 25 8.59 16.93 4.25
N GLY A 26 8.64 16.20 5.35
CA GLY A 26 7.90 16.51 6.56
C GLY A 26 8.84 16.96 7.68
N ASN A 27 8.81 16.24 8.80
CA ASN A 27 9.60 16.56 9.98
C ASN A 27 10.32 15.31 10.55
N ASP A 28 11.35 15.53 11.36
CA ASP A 28 12.17 14.46 11.94
C ASP A 28 11.39 13.64 12.97
N SER A 29 10.49 14.26 13.72
CA SER A 29 9.71 13.58 14.76
C SER A 29 8.76 12.51 14.21
N GLU A 30 8.31 12.68 12.97
CA GLU A 30 7.50 11.69 12.24
C GLU A 30 8.33 10.80 11.31
N ASN A 31 9.66 10.96 11.30
CA ASN A 31 10.57 10.29 10.36
C ASN A 31 10.18 10.53 8.89
N THR A 32 9.75 11.77 8.58
CA THR A 32 9.27 12.18 7.25
C THR A 32 10.13 13.27 6.59
N ASN A 33 11.21 13.69 7.24
CA ASN A 33 12.15 14.69 6.70
C ASN A 33 13.22 14.03 5.81
N HIS A 34 12.79 13.28 4.79
CA HIS A 34 13.67 12.59 3.84
C HIS A 34 13.37 13.03 2.42
N SER A 35 14.32 12.80 1.50
CA SER A 35 14.08 12.99 0.08
C SER A 35 13.43 11.76 -0.56
N TRP A 36 12.77 11.98 -1.69
CA TRP A 36 12.24 10.87 -2.47
C TRP A 36 13.36 9.98 -3.03
N ALA A 37 14.51 10.57 -3.33
CA ALA A 37 15.71 9.83 -3.73
C ALA A 37 16.18 8.89 -2.61
N GLU A 38 16.24 9.34 -1.35
CA GLU A 38 16.58 8.49 -0.18
C GLU A 38 15.58 7.34 -0.01
N ILE A 39 14.27 7.63 -0.10
CA ILE A 39 13.20 6.60 -0.04
C ILE A 39 13.45 5.50 -1.07
N ASN A 40 13.85 5.85 -2.28
CA ASN A 40 14.05 4.90 -3.37
C ASN A 40 15.44 4.26 -3.39
N HIS A 41 16.39 4.80 -2.65
CA HIS A 41 17.77 4.30 -2.59
C HIS A 41 17.88 3.05 -1.72
N TYR A 42 17.40 3.12 -0.47
CA TYR A 42 17.59 2.07 0.53
C TYR A 42 16.60 0.92 0.39
N SER A 43 17.07 -0.30 0.63
CA SER A 43 16.24 -1.49 0.76
C SER A 43 15.86 -1.77 2.23
N ALA A 44 14.96 -2.71 2.45
CA ALA A 44 14.62 -3.18 3.80
C ALA A 44 15.85 -3.73 4.55
N TYR A 45 16.79 -4.31 3.85
CA TYR A 45 18.03 -4.86 4.42
C TYR A 45 18.98 -3.75 4.85
N ASP A 46 19.05 -2.66 4.08
CA ASP A 46 19.86 -1.50 4.42
C ASP A 46 19.36 -0.85 5.71
N TYR A 47 18.04 -0.66 5.85
CA TYR A 47 17.45 -0.15 7.09
C TYR A 47 17.73 -1.05 8.29
N THR A 48 17.67 -2.38 8.10
CA THR A 48 18.03 -3.35 9.14
C THR A 48 19.50 -3.23 9.52
N ALA A 49 20.40 -3.12 8.55
CA ALA A 49 21.82 -2.97 8.78
C ALA A 49 22.18 -1.66 9.50
N MET A 50 21.49 -0.57 9.17
CA MET A 50 21.64 0.73 9.83
C MET A 50 20.99 0.77 11.22
N GLY A 51 20.14 -0.19 11.57
CA GLY A 51 19.40 -0.21 12.84
C GLY A 51 18.35 0.90 12.95
N VAL A 52 17.79 1.37 11.83
CA VAL A 52 16.81 2.46 11.79
C VAL A 52 15.48 2.01 11.18
N ALA A 53 14.42 2.71 11.54
CA ALA A 53 13.12 2.55 10.90
C ALA A 53 13.19 3.00 9.42
N ARG A 54 12.36 2.39 8.57
CA ARG A 54 12.26 2.81 7.17
C ARG A 54 11.89 4.28 7.09
N TYR A 55 12.63 5.03 6.31
CA TYR A 55 12.36 6.44 6.04
C TYR A 55 11.00 6.62 5.38
N GLN A 56 10.38 7.72 5.68
CA GLN A 56 9.10 8.14 5.13
C GLN A 56 9.19 9.55 4.56
N VAL A 57 8.23 9.90 3.73
CA VAL A 57 7.96 11.26 3.28
C VAL A 57 6.49 11.58 3.50
N ASN A 58 6.15 12.85 3.57
CA ASN A 58 4.76 13.27 3.46
C ASN A 58 4.26 13.04 2.04
N GLY A 59 2.98 12.66 1.91
CA GLY A 59 2.33 12.48 0.64
C GLY A 59 0.97 13.16 0.58
N LEU A 60 0.65 13.73 -0.56
CA LEU A 60 -0.72 14.05 -0.94
C LEU A 60 -1.15 12.98 -1.95
N LEU A 61 -2.00 12.08 -1.50
CA LEU A 61 -2.63 11.07 -2.36
C LEU A 61 -3.94 11.64 -2.89
N GLN A 62 -4.10 11.65 -4.20
CA GLN A 62 -5.33 12.02 -4.89
C GLN A 62 -5.74 10.88 -5.82
N VAL A 63 -7.02 10.53 -5.79
CA VAL A 63 -7.57 9.45 -6.63
C VAL A 63 -8.38 10.07 -7.76
N GLY A 64 -8.25 9.52 -8.96
CA GLY A 64 -8.91 10.03 -10.14
C GLY A 64 -8.85 9.10 -11.35
N ASP A 65 -8.88 9.71 -12.51
CA ASP A 65 -8.73 9.07 -13.82
C ASP A 65 -7.55 9.68 -14.61
N GLU A 66 -7.47 9.41 -15.90
CA GLU A 66 -6.42 9.94 -16.78
C GLU A 66 -6.45 11.47 -16.96
N ASN A 67 -7.55 12.13 -16.59
CA ASN A 67 -7.73 13.58 -16.69
C ASN A 67 -7.37 14.31 -15.41
N GLY A 68 -7.18 13.60 -14.30
CA GLY A 68 -6.80 14.16 -13.00
C GLY A 68 -7.64 13.66 -11.83
N PRO A 69 -7.48 14.28 -10.64
CA PRO A 69 -8.25 13.94 -9.46
C PRO A 69 -9.75 14.17 -9.65
N LEU A 70 -10.58 13.22 -9.19
CA LEU A 70 -12.04 13.26 -9.34
C LEU A 70 -12.74 13.79 -8.08
N ALA A 71 -13.77 14.58 -8.29
CA ALA A 71 -14.63 15.08 -7.23
C ALA A 71 -15.29 13.92 -6.45
N GLY A 72 -15.27 14.00 -5.12
CA GLY A 72 -15.76 12.95 -4.23
C GLY A 72 -14.76 11.85 -3.90
N GLU A 73 -13.63 11.79 -4.60
CA GLU A 73 -12.54 10.85 -4.32
C GLU A 73 -11.53 11.42 -3.30
N VAL A 74 -10.68 10.53 -2.78
CA VAL A 74 -9.65 10.88 -1.79
C VAL A 74 -8.72 11.98 -2.34
N GLY A 75 -8.52 13.02 -1.53
CA GLY A 75 -7.59 14.10 -1.81
C GLY A 75 -8.07 15.13 -2.84
N TYR A 76 -9.30 15.00 -3.36
CA TYR A 76 -9.84 16.00 -4.27
C TYR A 76 -9.82 17.41 -3.62
N ASP A 77 -9.42 18.41 -4.40
CA ASP A 77 -9.33 19.82 -3.97
C ASP A 77 -8.50 20.04 -2.69
N THR A 78 -7.56 19.15 -2.40
CA THR A 78 -6.66 19.21 -1.25
C THR A 78 -5.25 19.56 -1.71
N LEU A 79 -4.61 20.51 -1.02
CA LEU A 79 -3.23 20.92 -1.29
C LEU A 79 -2.25 20.42 -0.22
N ALA A 80 -2.74 20.13 0.97
CA ALA A 80 -1.90 19.68 2.09
C ALA A 80 -1.71 18.17 2.09
N PRO A 81 -0.55 17.67 2.56
CA PRO A 81 -0.31 16.23 2.68
C PRO A 81 -1.37 15.52 3.53
N ASN A 82 -1.94 14.46 3.00
CA ASN A 82 -2.95 13.63 3.65
C ASN A 82 -2.45 12.24 4.02
N ALA A 83 -1.21 11.91 3.69
CA ALA A 83 -0.62 10.60 3.89
C ALA A 83 0.86 10.66 4.27
N THR A 84 1.41 9.53 4.70
CA THR A 84 2.85 9.23 4.70
C THR A 84 3.15 8.12 3.71
N VAL A 85 4.33 8.15 3.12
CA VAL A 85 4.76 7.21 2.09
C VAL A 85 6.10 6.60 2.45
N GLN A 86 6.23 5.29 2.29
CA GLN A 86 7.49 4.56 2.44
C GLN A 86 7.55 3.40 1.45
N ILE A 87 8.74 2.87 1.20
CA ILE A 87 8.87 1.61 0.47
C ILE A 87 8.28 0.45 1.27
N ARG A 88 7.83 -0.58 0.56
CA ARG A 88 7.35 -1.83 1.18
C ARG A 88 8.03 -3.05 0.56
N GLY A 89 7.82 -4.20 1.23
CA GLY A 89 8.41 -5.48 0.86
C GLY A 89 9.75 -5.71 1.55
N GLN A 90 10.16 -6.96 1.57
CA GLN A 90 11.47 -7.39 2.07
C GLN A 90 12.41 -7.58 0.88
N THR A 91 12.35 -8.71 0.21
CA THR A 91 13.18 -9.02 -0.96
C THR A 91 12.93 -8.04 -2.11
N SER A 92 11.67 -7.73 -2.40
CA SER A 92 11.28 -6.80 -3.48
C SER A 92 11.73 -5.35 -3.27
N SER A 93 12.13 -4.97 -2.05
CA SER A 93 12.69 -3.64 -1.80
C SER A 93 14.06 -3.42 -2.44
N ARG A 94 14.74 -4.48 -2.89
CA ARG A 94 16.00 -4.41 -3.63
C ARG A 94 15.82 -4.03 -5.11
N TYR A 95 14.62 -4.18 -5.64
CA TYR A 95 14.36 -3.82 -7.04
C TYR A 95 14.43 -2.31 -7.26
N THR A 96 14.78 -1.90 -8.47
CA THR A 96 14.80 -0.48 -8.86
C THR A 96 13.40 0.11 -8.88
N GLN A 97 12.42 -0.65 -9.37
CA GLN A 97 11.02 -0.26 -9.31
C GLN A 97 10.43 -0.68 -7.97
N LYS A 98 10.27 0.28 -7.08
CA LYS A 98 9.85 0.03 -5.69
C LYS A 98 8.35 -0.25 -5.57
N ASN A 99 8.02 -1.03 -4.54
CA ASN A 99 6.67 -1.09 -4.00
C ASN A 99 6.51 0.00 -2.94
N TYR A 100 5.31 0.56 -2.82
CA TYR A 100 5.03 1.63 -1.85
C TYR A 100 3.92 1.26 -0.89
N LYS A 101 4.01 1.78 0.33
CA LYS A 101 2.93 1.85 1.30
C LYS A 101 2.59 3.31 1.49
N VAL A 102 1.37 3.68 1.09
CA VAL A 102 0.78 4.99 1.33
C VAL A 102 -0.21 4.85 2.47
N LYS A 103 0.02 5.54 3.59
CA LYS A 103 -0.83 5.48 4.78
C LYS A 103 -1.51 6.82 5.00
N LEU A 104 -2.82 6.87 4.77
CA LEU A 104 -3.62 8.06 5.02
C LEU A 104 -3.57 8.44 6.51
N LYS A 105 -3.32 9.71 6.80
CA LYS A 105 -3.28 10.27 8.16
C LYS A 105 -4.66 10.13 8.82
N LYS A 106 -4.66 10.10 10.14
CA LYS A 106 -5.92 10.04 10.90
C LYS A 106 -6.80 11.25 10.52
N ASN A 107 -8.10 11.00 10.31
CA ASN A 107 -9.08 12.01 9.91
C ASN A 107 -8.87 12.65 8.52
N LYS A 108 -8.06 12.02 7.64
CA LYS A 108 -7.88 12.43 6.23
C LYS A 108 -8.58 11.50 5.24
N GLY A 109 -9.63 10.82 5.69
CA GLY A 109 -10.43 9.93 4.87
C GLY A 109 -9.87 8.51 4.74
N SER A 110 -10.46 7.77 3.86
CA SER A 110 -10.06 6.42 3.46
C SER A 110 -10.44 6.21 2.00
N TRP A 111 -9.70 5.36 1.31
CA TRP A 111 -10.06 4.94 -0.03
C TRP A 111 -10.72 3.55 0.05
N ARG A 112 -11.97 3.45 -0.35
CA ARG A 112 -12.77 2.21 -0.27
C ARG A 112 -12.69 1.55 1.13
N GLY A 113 -12.74 2.38 2.19
CA GLY A 113 -12.63 1.94 3.58
C GLY A 113 -11.21 1.59 4.04
N GLN A 114 -10.20 1.70 3.19
CA GLN A 114 -8.81 1.39 3.50
C GLN A 114 -8.01 2.68 3.76
N ARG A 115 -7.28 2.72 4.87
CA ARG A 115 -6.34 3.81 5.18
C ARG A 115 -4.90 3.49 4.79
N THR A 116 -4.59 2.22 4.60
CA THR A 116 -3.28 1.77 4.13
C THR A 116 -3.41 1.24 2.72
N ILE A 117 -2.79 1.93 1.79
CA ILE A 117 -2.78 1.60 0.36
C ILE A 117 -1.43 0.96 0.05
N ALA A 118 -1.45 -0.33 -0.21
CA ALA A 118 -0.24 -1.09 -0.53
C ALA A 118 -0.14 -1.27 -2.05
N LEU A 119 0.86 -0.65 -2.66
CA LEU A 119 1.09 -0.64 -4.10
C LEU A 119 2.25 -1.57 -4.45
N ASN A 120 1.98 -2.65 -5.17
CA ASN A 120 2.96 -3.64 -5.60
C ASN A 120 3.29 -3.47 -7.08
N LYS A 121 4.57 -3.25 -7.39
CA LYS A 121 5.05 -3.05 -8.77
C LYS A 121 5.26 -4.35 -9.54
N HIS A 122 5.55 -5.45 -8.83
CA HIS A 122 5.84 -6.76 -9.44
C HIS A 122 6.94 -6.73 -10.51
N GLN A 123 8.05 -6.02 -10.27
CA GLN A 123 9.13 -5.89 -11.24
C GLN A 123 9.68 -7.25 -11.70
N GLY A 124 9.72 -8.25 -10.82
CA GLY A 124 10.16 -9.62 -11.15
C GLY A 124 9.17 -10.47 -11.94
N GLU A 125 8.00 -9.92 -12.28
CA GLU A 125 6.94 -10.63 -13.01
C GLU A 125 6.66 -9.94 -14.35
N GLY A 126 6.89 -10.65 -15.46
CA GLY A 126 6.73 -10.08 -16.80
C GLY A 126 5.31 -9.61 -17.15
N LEU A 127 4.29 -10.32 -16.66
CA LEU A 127 2.89 -10.03 -16.97
C LEU A 127 2.21 -9.09 -15.98
N ARG A 128 2.74 -8.98 -14.76
CA ARG A 128 2.31 -8.07 -13.68
C ARG A 128 0.85 -8.22 -13.20
N PHE A 129 0.14 -9.27 -13.60
CA PHE A 129 -1.25 -9.49 -13.19
C PHE A 129 -1.46 -10.74 -12.33
N ARG A 130 -0.48 -11.64 -12.20
CA ARG A 130 -0.64 -12.92 -11.48
C ARG A 130 -1.10 -12.74 -10.04
N ASN A 131 -0.61 -11.70 -9.38
CA ASN A 131 -0.98 -11.40 -8.00
C ASN A 131 -2.48 -11.07 -7.90
N LYS A 132 -3.00 -10.18 -8.78
CA LYS A 132 -4.43 -9.89 -8.82
C LYS A 132 -5.24 -11.12 -9.19
N MET A 133 -4.83 -11.86 -10.21
CA MET A 133 -5.52 -13.09 -10.64
C MET A 133 -5.62 -14.11 -9.50
N ALA A 134 -4.55 -14.31 -8.73
CA ALA A 134 -4.57 -15.23 -7.60
C ALA A 134 -5.59 -14.82 -6.53
N TYR A 135 -5.63 -13.53 -6.18
CA TYR A 135 -6.63 -13.03 -5.23
C TYR A 135 -8.06 -13.10 -5.79
N ASP A 136 -8.25 -12.84 -7.08
CA ASP A 136 -9.57 -12.93 -7.71
C ASP A 136 -10.09 -14.38 -7.72
N LEU A 137 -9.21 -15.36 -7.90
CA LEU A 137 -9.57 -16.78 -7.76
C LEU A 137 -9.94 -17.15 -6.32
N ILE A 138 -9.23 -16.60 -5.32
CA ILE A 138 -9.51 -16.86 -3.89
C ILE A 138 -10.89 -16.33 -3.49
N LYS A 139 -11.35 -15.22 -4.08
CA LYS A 139 -12.70 -14.67 -3.82
C LYS A 139 -13.82 -15.65 -4.08
N GLY A 140 -13.62 -16.64 -4.95
CA GLY A 140 -14.57 -17.71 -5.24
C GLY A 140 -14.55 -18.88 -4.26
N ILE A 141 -13.73 -18.85 -3.22
CA ILE A 141 -13.58 -19.95 -2.25
C ILE A 141 -14.16 -19.51 -0.90
N ASP A 142 -15.36 -19.97 -0.58
CA ASP A 142 -16.14 -19.53 0.59
C ASP A 142 -15.42 -19.62 1.94
N GLN A 143 -14.48 -20.55 2.10
CA GLN A 143 -13.76 -20.80 3.34
C GLN A 143 -12.45 -20.03 3.44
N MET A 144 -12.08 -19.29 2.40
CA MET A 144 -10.86 -18.46 2.36
C MET A 144 -11.24 -16.98 2.33
N MET A 145 -10.50 -16.18 3.07
CA MET A 145 -10.59 -14.73 2.99
C MET A 145 -9.64 -14.25 1.89
N GLY A 146 -10.19 -13.79 0.79
CA GLY A 146 -9.42 -13.11 -0.25
C GLY A 146 -9.10 -11.67 0.14
N LEU A 147 -8.03 -11.10 -0.40
CA LEU A 147 -7.76 -9.67 -0.25
C LEU A 147 -8.33 -8.92 -1.46
N ARG A 148 -8.92 -7.74 -1.22
CA ARG A 148 -9.35 -6.85 -2.29
C ARG A 148 -8.14 -6.35 -3.05
N THR A 149 -8.24 -6.31 -4.36
CA THR A 149 -7.15 -5.84 -5.24
C THR A 149 -7.70 -4.90 -6.29
N GLN A 150 -6.85 -3.97 -6.76
CA GLN A 150 -7.18 -3.04 -7.83
C GLN A 150 -5.93 -2.77 -8.66
N PHE A 151 -6.07 -2.71 -9.97
CA PHE A 151 -5.01 -2.13 -10.80
C PHE A 151 -4.99 -0.61 -10.63
N VAL A 152 -3.81 -0.07 -10.43
CA VAL A 152 -3.57 1.35 -10.22
C VAL A 152 -2.50 1.84 -11.20
N HIS A 153 -2.81 2.89 -11.94
CA HIS A 153 -1.81 3.69 -12.64
C HIS A 153 -1.33 4.79 -11.70
N LEU A 154 -0.05 4.77 -11.38
CA LEU A 154 0.53 5.69 -10.41
C LEU A 154 1.34 6.79 -11.10
N TYR A 155 1.02 8.04 -10.83
CA TYR A 155 1.83 9.20 -11.13
C TYR A 155 2.42 9.78 -9.85
N VAL A 156 3.71 10.13 -9.87
CA VAL A 156 4.41 10.71 -8.71
C VAL A 156 4.98 12.07 -9.07
N LYS A 157 4.74 13.06 -8.21
CA LYS A 157 5.36 14.37 -8.26
C LYS A 157 6.27 14.54 -7.05
N ASP A 158 7.56 14.69 -7.29
CA ASP A 158 8.55 14.89 -6.23
C ASP A 158 8.76 16.38 -5.94
N LEU A 159 8.44 16.79 -4.72
CA LEU A 159 8.69 18.12 -4.16
C LEU A 159 9.60 18.04 -2.92
N THR A 160 10.33 16.94 -2.74
CA THR A 160 11.18 16.76 -1.54
C THR A 160 12.44 17.62 -1.58
N ASP A 161 12.99 17.86 -2.76
CA ASP A 161 14.21 18.66 -2.96
C ASP A 161 14.01 19.88 -3.89
N SER A 162 12.77 20.10 -4.34
CA SER A 162 12.40 21.23 -5.20
C SER A 162 10.99 21.72 -4.88
N ALA A 163 10.76 23.02 -4.95
CA ALA A 163 9.43 23.61 -4.80
C ALA A 163 8.53 23.41 -6.05
N SER A 164 9.08 22.95 -7.16
CA SER A 164 8.36 22.69 -8.40
C SER A 164 8.70 21.30 -8.94
N GLY A 165 7.70 20.63 -9.51
CA GLY A 165 7.85 19.32 -10.11
C GLY A 165 6.69 19.02 -11.03
N VAL A 166 6.87 18.00 -11.86
CA VAL A 166 5.86 17.44 -12.74
C VAL A 166 5.49 16.04 -12.28
N PHE A 167 4.33 15.56 -12.66
CA PHE A 167 3.97 14.18 -12.46
C PHE A 167 4.74 13.30 -13.44
N GLU A 168 5.51 12.37 -12.89
CA GLU A 168 6.20 11.31 -13.63
C GLU A 168 5.34 10.05 -13.63
N ASP A 169 5.31 9.36 -14.77
CA ASP A 169 4.57 8.12 -14.92
C ASP A 169 5.34 6.95 -14.28
N TYR A 170 4.82 6.44 -13.19
CA TYR A 170 5.35 5.25 -12.51
C TYR A 170 4.71 3.95 -13.02
N GLY A 171 3.72 4.05 -13.92
CA GLY A 171 3.05 2.95 -14.59
C GLY A 171 2.16 2.11 -13.68
N LEU A 172 1.93 0.86 -14.09
CA LEU A 172 0.98 -0.04 -13.46
C LEU A 172 1.50 -0.61 -12.13
N TYR A 173 0.63 -0.58 -11.13
CA TYR A 173 0.74 -1.26 -9.84
C TYR A 173 -0.48 -2.14 -9.59
N THR A 174 -0.34 -3.15 -8.74
CA THR A 174 -1.46 -3.80 -8.10
C THR A 174 -1.58 -3.28 -6.66
N GLN A 175 -2.67 -2.58 -6.37
CA GLN A 175 -3.04 -2.31 -5.00
C GLN A 175 -3.56 -3.60 -4.38
N VAL A 176 -3.09 -3.93 -3.19
CA VAL A 176 -3.53 -5.10 -2.42
C VAL A 176 -3.98 -4.62 -1.04
N GLU A 177 -5.13 -5.09 -0.61
CA GLU A 177 -5.64 -4.79 0.73
C GLU A 177 -4.63 -5.16 1.81
N GLN A 178 -4.39 -4.25 2.74
CA GLN A 178 -3.52 -4.52 3.88
C GLN A 178 -4.26 -5.35 4.91
N LEU A 179 -3.83 -6.57 5.16
CA LEU A 179 -4.40 -7.45 6.16
C LEU A 179 -4.14 -6.89 7.57
N ASN A 180 -5.18 -6.36 8.20
CA ASN A 180 -5.17 -5.75 9.52
C ASN A 180 -6.59 -5.77 10.12
N LYS A 181 -6.79 -5.15 11.29
CA LYS A 181 -8.12 -5.06 11.94
C LYS A 181 -9.21 -4.46 11.05
N THR A 182 -8.86 -3.48 10.21
CA THR A 182 -9.81 -2.86 9.27
C THR A 182 -10.26 -3.85 8.20
N ALA A 183 -9.32 -4.63 7.66
CA ALA A 183 -9.62 -5.70 6.70
C ALA A 183 -10.48 -6.79 7.35
N LEU A 184 -10.11 -7.28 8.54
CA LEU A 184 -10.91 -8.28 9.25
C LEU A 184 -12.36 -7.82 9.43
N LYS A 185 -12.56 -6.57 9.88
CA LYS A 185 -13.91 -6.00 10.04
C LYS A 185 -14.66 -5.93 8.71
N ALA A 186 -14.02 -5.51 7.63
CA ALA A 186 -14.64 -5.43 6.29
C ALA A 186 -15.10 -6.80 5.79
N HIS A 187 -14.30 -7.83 6.07
CA HIS A 187 -14.58 -9.22 5.71
C HIS A 187 -15.56 -9.93 6.68
N GLY A 188 -16.13 -9.22 7.65
CA GLY A 188 -17.06 -9.82 8.61
C GLY A 188 -16.40 -10.72 9.66
N VAL A 189 -15.08 -10.63 9.79
CA VAL A 189 -14.28 -11.38 10.78
C VAL A 189 -14.08 -10.52 12.03
N ASP A 190 -14.04 -11.17 13.21
CA ASP A 190 -13.78 -10.44 14.45
C ASP A 190 -12.44 -9.68 14.41
N PRO A 191 -12.45 -8.35 14.45
CA PRO A 191 -11.22 -7.55 14.38
C PRO A 191 -10.37 -7.67 15.65
N ASN A 192 -10.89 -8.24 16.74
CA ASN A 192 -10.15 -8.52 17.97
C ASN A 192 -9.58 -9.93 18.00
N GLY A 193 -9.91 -10.75 17.01
CA GLY A 193 -9.35 -12.09 16.82
C GLY A 193 -7.83 -12.05 16.64
N GLN A 194 -7.21 -13.20 16.77
CA GLN A 194 -5.77 -13.35 16.60
C GLN A 194 -5.46 -13.52 15.10
N LEU A 195 -4.63 -12.63 14.57
CA LEU A 195 -4.15 -12.69 13.19
C LEU A 195 -2.65 -12.98 13.18
N TYR A 196 -2.25 -14.00 12.47
CA TYR A 196 -0.87 -14.46 12.37
C TYR A 196 -0.36 -14.32 10.94
N LYS A 197 0.91 -13.97 10.80
CA LYS A 197 1.64 -13.98 9.55
C LYS A 197 2.84 -14.91 9.69
N ILE A 198 3.04 -15.79 8.72
CA ILE A 198 4.24 -16.60 8.60
C ILE A 198 5.18 -15.85 7.65
N ASN A 199 6.34 -15.43 8.18
CA ASN A 199 7.32 -14.66 7.40
C ASN A 199 8.19 -15.54 6.53
N SER A 200 8.70 -16.64 7.11
CA SER A 200 9.55 -17.60 6.40
C SER A 200 8.84 -18.93 6.45
N PHE A 201 8.18 -19.27 5.33
CA PHE A 201 7.39 -20.50 5.25
C PHE A 201 8.21 -21.60 4.58
N GLU A 202 8.49 -22.63 5.36
CA GLU A 202 8.92 -23.95 4.88
C GLU A 202 7.90 -24.97 5.36
N PHE A 203 7.55 -25.95 4.55
CA PHE A 203 6.48 -26.91 4.86
C PHE A 203 6.68 -27.68 6.17
N TYR A 204 7.87 -27.67 6.73
CA TYR A 204 8.24 -28.39 7.95
C TYR A 204 8.77 -27.50 9.07
N ARG A 205 8.80 -26.18 8.87
CA ARG A 205 9.34 -25.19 9.84
C ARG A 205 8.39 -24.00 9.99
N TYR A 206 8.16 -23.57 11.22
CA TYR A 206 7.21 -22.50 11.59
C TYR A 206 7.82 -21.51 12.60
N GLU A 207 9.12 -21.29 12.54
CA GLU A 207 9.81 -20.48 13.55
C GLU A 207 9.44 -18.99 13.48
N ASP A 208 9.13 -18.50 12.27
CA ASP A 208 8.88 -17.07 12.04
C ASP A 208 7.38 -16.77 11.91
N VAL A 209 6.65 -16.96 13.00
CA VAL A 209 5.23 -16.61 13.06
C VAL A 209 5.03 -15.32 13.85
N ILE A 210 4.46 -14.29 13.21
CA ILE A 210 4.18 -13.00 13.81
C ILE A 210 2.67 -12.84 14.02
N ARG A 211 2.28 -12.49 15.25
CA ARG A 211 0.90 -12.15 15.57
C ARG A 211 0.59 -10.71 15.20
N LEU A 212 -0.01 -10.51 14.04
CA LEU A 212 -0.21 -9.18 13.46
C LEU A 212 -1.11 -8.25 14.28
N THR A 213 -2.11 -8.79 14.98
CA THR A 213 -3.05 -7.97 15.77
C THR A 213 -2.45 -7.34 17.03
N THR A 214 -1.26 -7.79 17.44
CA THR A 214 -0.54 -7.26 18.61
C THR A 214 0.85 -6.74 18.27
N ASP A 215 1.27 -6.87 17.02
CA ASP A 215 2.55 -6.33 16.56
C ASP A 215 2.43 -4.80 16.42
N PRO A 216 3.24 -4.00 17.13
CA PRO A 216 3.19 -2.54 17.03
C PRO A 216 3.55 -2.01 15.63
N ALA A 217 4.17 -2.81 14.76
CA ALA A 217 4.45 -2.47 13.38
C ALA A 217 3.20 -2.53 12.47
N TYR A 218 2.11 -3.07 12.95
CA TYR A 218 0.80 -3.21 12.30
C TYR A 218 -0.25 -2.45 13.11
#